data_6dfb2ce1c89e333701d2528d7bd7120f
#
_entry.id   6dfb2ce1c89e333701d2528d7bd7120f
#
_cell.length_a   1.000
_cell.length_b   1.000
_cell.length_c   1.000
_cell.angle_alpha   90.00
_cell.angle_beta   90.00
_cell.angle_gamma   90.00
#
_symmetry.space_group_name_H-M   'P 1'
#
loop_
_entity.id
_entity.type
_entity.pdbx_description
1 polymer ?
#
loop_
_entity_poly.entity_id
_entity_poly.type
_entity_poly.pdbx_seq_one_letter_code
_entity_poly.pdbx_strand_id
1 'polypeptide(L)'
;MTNEYETRTGTVIIGAGQTGLAAAYHLAKRGLPFLILDADERVGDHWRNHWDSLRLFSPAKVDGLPGMAFPASPFHFPSAREMGGYLEAYAHRFGFPIESATTVEHVSLTEDGSFEIAAGSRRIVADQVIVATGAFREPRVPAIADSLDASIRQLHSTEYRNPSQLRDGPVLVVGLSHSGADIAVELSKTRPTYLSGTAAGQFPINVTDTKRSLVGWLVVRFLATRVFTLGTPMGRRMAPHIRKGGAPLLRVRSGDLQAAGVIRYDARATGVADGKPMLADGRVLDVANVIWATGFLPDYGLVDVPGFVGEDGWPIGPRGVSTAAAGLYFLGIPFQWAFGSMNVFGAGRDARFVVDRIAERVTERHPKAVLGTVPA
;
A
#
# COMPACT_ATOMS: atom_id res chain seq x y z
N MET A 1 11.04 39.57 -6.32
CA MET A 1 9.74 38.94 -6.63
C MET A 1 10.08 37.72 -7.52
N THR A 2 10.23 36.59 -6.92
CA THR A 2 10.47 35.32 -7.62
C THR A 2 9.14 34.94 -8.28
N ASN A 3 9.14 34.86 -9.61
CA ASN A 3 8.03 34.34 -10.39
C ASN A 3 7.83 32.87 -9.98
N GLU A 4 6.90 32.61 -9.09
CA GLU A 4 6.44 31.26 -8.80
C GLU A 4 5.77 30.76 -10.07
N TYR A 5 6.35 29.73 -10.69
CA TYR A 5 5.77 29.10 -11.87
C TYR A 5 4.49 28.36 -11.45
N GLU A 6 3.36 29.02 -11.64
CA GLU A 6 2.04 28.40 -11.48
C GLU A 6 1.74 27.52 -12.68
N THR A 7 1.69 26.21 -12.49
CA THR A 7 1.28 25.27 -13.52
C THR A 7 -0.17 24.86 -13.27
N ARG A 8 -1.07 25.04 -14.25
CA ARG A 8 -2.44 24.57 -14.16
C ARG A 8 -2.65 23.29 -14.94
N THR A 9 -3.33 22.30 -14.35
CA THR A 9 -3.65 21.00 -14.97
C THR A 9 -5.06 20.55 -14.61
N GLY A 10 -5.63 19.61 -15.38
CA GLY A 10 -6.96 19.08 -15.09
C GLY A 10 -6.96 18.21 -13.84
N THR A 11 -6.04 17.24 -13.73
CA THR A 11 -5.96 16.32 -12.59
C THR A 11 -4.52 16.14 -12.13
N VAL A 12 -4.26 16.27 -10.84
CA VAL A 12 -3.00 15.85 -10.23
C VAL A 12 -3.21 14.50 -9.55
N ILE A 13 -2.32 13.54 -9.81
CA ILE A 13 -2.23 12.26 -9.09
C ILE A 13 -1.01 12.34 -8.19
N ILE A 14 -1.19 12.11 -6.90
CA ILE A 14 -0.10 12.08 -5.92
C ILE A 14 0.26 10.63 -5.63
N GLY A 15 1.39 10.19 -6.18
CA GLY A 15 1.93 8.84 -6.08
C GLY A 15 1.84 8.04 -7.39
N ALA A 16 2.99 7.54 -7.88
CA ALA A 16 3.13 6.67 -9.06
C ALA A 16 3.17 5.17 -8.70
N GLY A 17 2.54 4.77 -7.61
CA GLY A 17 2.32 3.37 -7.25
C GLY A 17 1.26 2.71 -8.16
N GLN A 18 0.95 1.43 -7.89
CA GLN A 18 0.01 0.64 -8.69
C GLN A 18 -1.38 1.29 -8.86
N THR A 19 -1.87 2.03 -7.86
CA THR A 19 -3.19 2.68 -7.93
C THR A 19 -3.16 3.99 -8.70
N GLY A 20 -2.12 4.79 -8.52
CA GLY A 20 -1.91 6.03 -9.28
C GLY A 20 -1.70 5.75 -10.77
N LEU A 21 -0.86 4.77 -11.11
CA LEU A 21 -0.63 4.36 -12.51
C LEU A 21 -1.90 3.76 -13.15
N ALA A 22 -2.71 3.02 -12.38
CA ALA A 22 -4.00 2.52 -12.88
C ALA A 22 -4.99 3.67 -13.13
N ALA A 23 -4.98 4.72 -12.31
CA ALA A 23 -5.79 5.93 -12.56
C ALA A 23 -5.30 6.68 -13.80
N ALA A 24 -3.99 6.86 -13.94
CA ALA A 24 -3.36 7.47 -15.11
C ALA A 24 -3.77 6.78 -16.42
N TYR A 25 -3.75 5.44 -16.44
CA TYR A 25 -4.23 4.67 -17.60
C TYR A 25 -5.67 5.01 -17.97
N HIS A 26 -6.55 5.10 -16.99
CA HIS A 26 -7.95 5.39 -17.26
C HIS A 26 -8.19 6.85 -17.65
N LEU A 27 -7.42 7.81 -17.13
CA LEU A 27 -7.45 9.21 -17.55
C LEU A 27 -6.93 9.36 -18.98
N ALA A 28 -5.76 8.79 -19.29
CA ALA A 28 -5.18 8.80 -20.63
C ALA A 28 -6.13 8.20 -21.68
N LYS A 29 -6.76 7.07 -21.34
CA LYS A 29 -7.76 6.42 -22.23
C LYS A 29 -8.97 7.30 -22.53
N ARG A 30 -9.27 8.29 -21.68
CA ARG A 30 -10.36 9.27 -21.89
C ARG A 30 -9.90 10.59 -22.45
N GLY A 31 -8.60 10.76 -22.72
CA GLY A 31 -8.04 12.02 -23.17
C GLY A 31 -8.11 13.14 -22.13
N LEU A 32 -8.25 12.80 -20.84
CA LEU A 32 -8.29 13.77 -19.75
C LEU A 32 -6.85 14.15 -19.35
N PRO A 33 -6.51 15.46 -19.29
CA PRO A 33 -5.19 15.90 -18.92
C PRO A 33 -4.90 15.62 -17.44
N PHE A 34 -3.68 15.13 -17.16
CA PHE A 34 -3.22 14.87 -15.81
C PHE A 34 -1.71 15.00 -15.69
N LEU A 35 -1.26 15.11 -14.43
CA LEU A 35 0.14 15.07 -14.02
C LEU A 35 0.27 14.13 -12.83
N ILE A 36 1.33 13.32 -12.79
CA ILE A 36 1.66 12.48 -11.63
C ILE A 36 2.87 13.07 -10.92
N LEU A 37 2.76 13.26 -9.61
CA LEU A 37 3.87 13.65 -8.74
C LEU A 37 4.21 12.48 -7.83
N ASP A 38 5.49 12.08 -7.80
CA ASP A 38 5.95 10.97 -6.98
C ASP A 38 7.22 11.34 -6.21
N ALA A 39 7.22 11.02 -4.92
CA ALA A 39 8.34 11.31 -4.04
C ALA A 39 9.57 10.42 -4.30
N ASP A 40 9.36 9.22 -4.85
CA ASP A 40 10.45 8.30 -5.18
C ASP A 40 11.26 8.83 -6.38
N GLU A 41 12.55 8.51 -6.42
CA GLU A 41 13.44 8.90 -7.53
C GLU A 41 13.03 8.23 -8.85
N ARG A 42 12.44 7.04 -8.74
CA ARG A 42 12.06 6.21 -9.87
C ARG A 42 10.78 5.44 -9.60
N VAL A 43 9.90 5.40 -10.58
CA VAL A 43 8.67 4.59 -10.49
C VAL A 43 8.97 3.16 -10.06
N GLY A 44 8.29 2.70 -9.02
CA GLY A 44 8.44 1.36 -8.48
C GLY A 44 9.51 1.20 -7.41
N ASP A 45 10.22 2.27 -7.00
CA ASP A 45 11.22 2.20 -5.93
C ASP A 45 10.58 1.87 -4.58
N HIS A 46 9.34 2.28 -4.34
CA HIS A 46 8.60 1.83 -3.16
C HIS A 46 8.60 0.29 -3.03
N TRP A 47 8.43 -0.45 -4.14
CA TRP A 47 8.53 -1.91 -4.14
C TRP A 47 9.98 -2.40 -4.02
N ARG A 48 10.93 -1.78 -4.71
CA ARG A 48 12.34 -2.16 -4.67
C ARG A 48 12.98 -1.97 -3.29
N ASN A 49 12.42 -1.04 -2.52
CA ASN A 49 12.86 -0.71 -1.16
C ASN A 49 12.30 -1.65 -0.08
N HIS A 50 11.69 -2.77 -0.44
CA HIS A 50 11.38 -3.85 0.50
C HIS A 50 12.55 -4.81 0.68
N TRP A 51 12.40 -5.81 1.58
CA TRP A 51 13.44 -6.81 1.80
C TRP A 51 13.65 -7.70 0.57
N ASP A 52 14.90 -8.13 0.40
CA ASP A 52 15.38 -8.79 -0.83
C ASP A 52 14.60 -10.07 -1.20
N SER A 53 14.15 -10.83 -0.22
CA SER A 53 13.40 -12.08 -0.42
C SER A 53 11.89 -11.88 -0.57
N LEU A 54 11.37 -10.65 -0.50
CA LEU A 54 9.94 -10.40 -0.62
C LEU A 54 9.40 -10.91 -1.96
N ARG A 55 8.35 -11.72 -1.84
CA ARG A 55 7.52 -12.11 -2.98
C ARG A 55 6.07 -11.73 -2.72
N LEU A 56 5.40 -11.30 -3.78
CA LEU A 56 3.96 -11.06 -3.72
C LEU A 56 3.26 -12.35 -3.28
N PHE A 57 2.16 -12.22 -2.58
CA PHE A 57 1.33 -13.35 -2.19
C PHE A 57 0.34 -13.76 -3.29
N SER A 58 0.22 -12.97 -4.36
CA SER A 58 -0.60 -13.25 -5.54
C SER A 58 0.28 -13.65 -6.74
N PRO A 59 -0.22 -14.51 -7.64
CA PRO A 59 0.53 -14.91 -8.83
C PRO A 59 0.41 -13.87 -9.95
N ALA A 60 1.40 -13.83 -10.83
CA ALA A 60 1.51 -12.92 -11.97
C ALA A 60 0.23 -12.83 -12.84
N LYS A 61 -0.54 -13.92 -12.92
CA LYS A 61 -1.83 -13.94 -13.64
C LYS A 61 -2.81 -12.86 -13.18
N VAL A 62 -2.74 -12.46 -11.91
CA VAL A 62 -3.69 -11.50 -11.33
C VAL A 62 -3.02 -10.16 -10.99
N ASP A 63 -1.70 -10.04 -11.10
CA ASP A 63 -0.93 -8.86 -10.70
C ASP A 63 -0.70 -7.85 -11.85
N GLY A 64 -1.33 -8.04 -13.00
CA GLY A 64 -1.30 -7.08 -14.10
C GLY A 64 -2.21 -5.87 -13.84
N LEU A 65 -1.76 -4.70 -14.26
CA LEU A 65 -2.56 -3.47 -14.31
C LEU A 65 -3.36 -3.37 -15.62
N PRO A 66 -4.37 -2.49 -15.71
CA PRO A 66 -5.16 -2.30 -16.91
C PRO A 66 -4.30 -2.04 -18.16
N GLY A 67 -4.55 -2.78 -19.24
CA GLY A 67 -3.84 -2.63 -20.51
C GLY A 67 -2.48 -3.34 -20.60
N MET A 68 -1.94 -3.91 -19.52
CA MET A 68 -0.67 -4.66 -19.55
C MET A 68 -0.69 -5.80 -18.54
N ALA A 69 -0.57 -7.03 -19.01
CA ALA A 69 -0.41 -8.18 -18.13
C ALA A 69 0.99 -8.17 -17.47
N PHE A 70 1.12 -8.81 -16.30
CA PHE A 70 2.43 -9.01 -15.69
C PHE A 70 3.28 -9.96 -16.57
N PRO A 71 4.55 -9.61 -16.90
CA PRO A 71 5.36 -10.34 -17.90
C PRO A 71 6.06 -11.56 -17.29
N ALA A 72 5.29 -12.48 -16.72
CA ALA A 72 5.82 -13.73 -16.17
C ALA A 72 4.82 -14.88 -16.39
N SER A 73 5.25 -16.11 -16.11
CA SER A 73 4.35 -17.26 -16.18
C SER A 73 3.16 -17.08 -15.23
N PRO A 74 1.97 -17.58 -15.58
CA PRO A 74 0.74 -17.35 -14.79
C PRO A 74 0.83 -17.72 -13.32
N PHE A 75 1.67 -18.71 -12.97
CA PHE A 75 1.84 -19.23 -11.61
C PHE A 75 3.06 -18.67 -10.88
N HIS A 76 3.84 -17.81 -11.52
CA HIS A 76 4.96 -17.14 -10.88
C HIS A 76 4.48 -16.16 -9.83
N PHE A 77 5.11 -16.18 -8.65
CA PHE A 77 4.90 -15.20 -7.60
C PHE A 77 5.99 -14.14 -7.72
N PRO A 78 5.67 -12.94 -8.22
CA PRO A 78 6.68 -11.92 -8.48
C PRO A 78 7.42 -11.50 -7.20
N SER A 79 8.71 -11.23 -7.33
CA SER A 79 9.46 -10.53 -6.28
C SER A 79 9.11 -9.05 -6.23
N ALA A 80 9.50 -8.37 -5.16
CA ALA A 80 9.36 -6.92 -5.04
C ALA A 80 10.10 -6.18 -6.17
N ARG A 81 11.30 -6.64 -6.53
CA ARG A 81 12.08 -6.08 -7.65
C ARG A 81 11.40 -6.26 -9.00
N GLU A 82 10.82 -7.43 -9.27
CA GLU A 82 10.05 -7.68 -10.50
C GLU A 82 8.81 -6.78 -10.56
N MET A 83 8.12 -6.56 -9.41
CA MET A 83 6.97 -5.65 -9.35
C MET A 83 7.39 -4.20 -9.59
N GLY A 84 8.48 -3.74 -8.98
CA GLY A 84 9.03 -2.40 -9.24
C GLY A 84 9.39 -2.19 -10.71
N GLY A 85 10.07 -3.17 -11.34
CA GLY A 85 10.39 -3.14 -12.77
C GLY A 85 9.16 -3.16 -13.67
N TYR A 86 8.13 -3.90 -13.29
CA TYR A 86 6.85 -3.91 -14.00
C TYR A 86 6.15 -2.55 -13.97
N LEU A 87 6.09 -1.87 -12.82
CA LEU A 87 5.47 -0.54 -12.70
C LEU A 87 6.21 0.50 -13.53
N GLU A 88 7.54 0.48 -13.52
CA GLU A 88 8.39 1.34 -14.35
C GLU A 88 8.15 1.10 -15.86
N ALA A 89 8.16 -0.16 -16.28
CA ALA A 89 7.86 -0.53 -17.66
C ALA A 89 6.43 -0.15 -18.07
N TYR A 90 5.47 -0.23 -17.14
CA TYR A 90 4.09 0.18 -17.35
C TYR A 90 4.00 1.69 -17.59
N ALA A 91 4.62 2.50 -16.74
CA ALA A 91 4.65 3.95 -16.87
C ALA A 91 5.28 4.37 -18.21
N HIS A 92 6.43 3.78 -18.56
CA HIS A 92 7.11 4.03 -19.82
C HIS A 92 6.28 3.62 -21.05
N ARG A 93 5.65 2.44 -21.00
CA ARG A 93 4.82 1.94 -22.11
C ARG A 93 3.70 2.89 -22.50
N PHE A 94 3.08 3.54 -21.52
CA PHE A 94 1.95 4.44 -21.76
C PHE A 94 2.35 5.93 -21.83
N GLY A 95 3.62 6.24 -21.63
CA GLY A 95 4.15 7.61 -21.74
C GLY A 95 3.50 8.59 -20.78
N PHE A 96 3.28 8.17 -19.52
CA PHE A 96 2.61 9.03 -18.54
C PHE A 96 3.49 10.25 -18.16
N PRO A 97 2.89 11.43 -17.99
CA PRO A 97 3.58 12.60 -17.46
C PRO A 97 3.83 12.44 -15.95
N ILE A 98 5.01 11.93 -15.60
CA ILE A 98 5.42 11.66 -14.23
C ILE A 98 6.61 12.56 -13.89
N GLU A 99 6.50 13.27 -12.78
CA GLU A 99 7.59 13.97 -12.14
C GLU A 99 8.00 13.19 -10.88
N SER A 100 9.11 12.47 -11.00
CA SER A 100 9.76 11.74 -9.91
C SER A 100 10.56 12.69 -9.01
N ALA A 101 11.01 12.20 -7.84
CA ALA A 101 11.71 12.98 -6.82
C ALA A 101 10.97 14.29 -6.46
N THR A 102 9.65 14.26 -6.53
CA THR A 102 8.77 15.42 -6.30
C THR A 102 7.81 15.12 -5.16
N THR A 103 8.20 15.51 -3.96
CA THR A 103 7.37 15.33 -2.76
C THR A 103 6.30 16.41 -2.72
N VAL A 104 5.03 15.98 -2.65
CA VAL A 104 3.92 16.88 -2.35
C VAL A 104 3.86 17.06 -0.84
N GLU A 105 3.98 18.31 -0.40
CA GLU A 105 4.01 18.69 1.01
C GLU A 105 2.62 19.12 1.49
N HIS A 106 1.83 19.76 0.61
CA HIS A 106 0.55 20.33 0.99
C HIS A 106 -0.43 20.34 -0.17
N VAL A 107 -1.70 20.06 0.13
CA VAL A 107 -2.85 20.19 -0.78
C VAL A 107 -3.94 20.94 -0.06
N SER A 108 -4.33 22.08 -0.59
CA SER A 108 -5.43 22.90 -0.05
C SER A 108 -6.50 23.18 -1.10
N LEU A 109 -7.70 23.49 -0.64
CA LEU A 109 -8.82 23.90 -1.48
C LEU A 109 -8.79 25.41 -1.65
N THR A 110 -8.85 25.90 -2.89
CA THR A 110 -8.92 27.32 -3.22
C THR A 110 -10.37 27.83 -3.20
N GLU A 111 -10.57 29.16 -3.18
CA GLU A 111 -11.90 29.78 -3.14
C GLU A 111 -12.74 29.43 -4.38
N ASP A 112 -12.12 29.24 -5.56
CA ASP A 112 -12.80 28.86 -6.80
C ASP A 112 -13.13 27.38 -6.90
N GLY A 113 -12.79 26.59 -5.87
CA GLY A 113 -13.04 25.15 -5.78
C GLY A 113 -12.07 24.31 -6.63
N SER A 114 -10.92 24.86 -6.98
CA SER A 114 -9.73 24.17 -7.45
C SER A 114 -8.85 23.73 -6.26
N PHE A 115 -7.74 23.08 -6.53
CA PHE A 115 -6.79 22.65 -5.51
C PHE A 115 -5.43 23.28 -5.78
N GLU A 116 -4.80 23.84 -4.77
CA GLU A 116 -3.40 24.23 -4.78
C GLU A 116 -2.56 23.09 -4.21
N ILE A 117 -1.53 22.69 -4.93
CA ILE A 117 -0.60 21.64 -4.57
C ILE A 117 0.81 22.24 -4.43
N ALA A 118 1.39 22.15 -3.23
CA ALA A 118 2.75 22.59 -2.96
C ALA A 118 3.71 21.40 -3.06
N ALA A 119 4.77 21.57 -3.87
CA ALA A 119 5.84 20.62 -4.03
C ALA A 119 7.19 21.35 -4.10
N GLY A 120 7.88 21.47 -2.96
CA GLY A 120 9.06 22.32 -2.81
C GLY A 120 8.72 23.80 -3.07
N SER A 121 9.45 24.42 -4.00
CA SER A 121 9.19 25.83 -4.40
C SER A 121 8.08 25.98 -5.45
N ARG A 122 7.48 24.89 -5.91
CA ARG A 122 6.46 24.92 -6.98
C ARG A 122 5.06 24.94 -6.40
N ARG A 123 4.19 25.67 -7.11
CA ARG A 123 2.75 25.70 -6.91
C ARG A 123 2.06 25.16 -8.16
N ILE A 124 1.20 24.18 -7.99
CA ILE A 124 0.42 23.57 -9.07
C ILE A 124 -1.05 23.75 -8.72
N VAL A 125 -1.82 24.27 -9.65
CA VAL A 125 -3.28 24.38 -9.52
C VAL A 125 -3.94 23.28 -10.34
N ALA A 126 -4.85 22.52 -9.72
CA ALA A 126 -5.57 21.46 -10.38
C ALA A 126 -7.08 21.54 -10.12
N ASP A 127 -7.86 21.21 -11.13
CA ASP A 127 -9.33 21.10 -10.96
C ASP A 127 -9.73 19.88 -10.11
N GLN A 128 -8.83 18.89 -10.03
CA GLN A 128 -9.07 17.63 -9.35
C GLN A 128 -7.75 17.03 -8.83
N VAL A 129 -7.83 16.33 -7.67
CA VAL A 129 -6.70 15.66 -7.05
C VAL A 129 -7.06 14.21 -6.73
N ILE A 130 -6.16 13.27 -7.07
CA ILE A 130 -6.22 11.87 -6.65
C ILE A 130 -5.07 11.63 -5.69
N VAL A 131 -5.38 11.41 -4.41
CA VAL A 131 -4.40 10.99 -3.39
C VAL A 131 -4.19 9.48 -3.51
N ALA A 132 -3.05 9.07 -4.07
CA ALA A 132 -2.68 7.68 -4.31
C ALA A 132 -1.35 7.32 -3.61
N THR A 133 -1.07 7.97 -2.49
CA THR A 133 0.17 7.85 -1.70
C THR A 133 0.33 6.48 -1.02
N GLY A 134 -0.72 5.65 -1.03
CA GLY A 134 -0.71 4.32 -0.43
C GLY A 134 -1.00 4.33 1.07
N ALA A 135 -1.06 3.11 1.65
CA ALA A 135 -1.45 2.87 3.04
C ALA A 135 -0.28 2.41 3.92
N PHE A 136 0.95 2.37 3.39
CA PHE A 136 2.10 1.73 4.04
C PHE A 136 3.33 2.66 4.04
N ARG A 137 3.14 3.91 4.50
CA ARG A 137 4.19 4.93 4.54
C ARG A 137 4.74 5.15 5.94
N GLU A 138 3.87 5.40 6.91
CA GLU A 138 4.26 5.73 8.28
C GLU A 138 4.41 4.44 9.11
N PRO A 139 5.65 4.03 9.50
CA PRO A 139 5.88 2.82 10.28
C PRO A 139 5.26 2.93 11.68
N ARG A 140 4.56 1.89 12.10
CA ARG A 140 4.09 1.80 13.48
C ARG A 140 5.12 1.08 14.35
N VAL A 141 5.91 1.82 15.11
CA VAL A 141 6.84 1.27 16.11
C VAL A 141 6.21 1.42 17.50
N PRO A 142 6.06 0.34 18.30
CA PRO A 142 5.53 0.44 19.65
C PRO A 142 6.45 1.26 20.58
N ALA A 143 5.87 2.02 21.51
CA ALA A 143 6.63 2.87 22.44
C ALA A 143 7.66 2.11 23.32
N ILE A 144 7.46 0.80 23.51
CA ILE A 144 8.44 -0.04 24.22
C ILE A 144 9.81 -0.09 23.53
N ALA A 145 9.89 0.25 22.24
CA ALA A 145 11.13 0.28 21.47
C ALA A 145 12.16 1.24 22.08
N ASP A 146 11.71 2.39 22.58
CA ASP A 146 12.57 3.43 23.15
C ASP A 146 13.20 3.01 24.49
N SER A 147 12.63 1.99 25.14
CA SER A 147 13.08 1.47 26.44
C SER A 147 13.98 0.25 26.33
N LEU A 148 14.19 -0.29 25.13
CA LEU A 148 15.09 -1.41 24.91
C LEU A 148 16.56 -0.96 25.05
N ASP A 149 17.41 -1.89 25.50
CA ASP A 149 18.85 -1.63 25.61
C ASP A 149 19.44 -1.25 24.24
N ALA A 150 20.32 -0.25 24.22
CA ALA A 150 20.95 0.26 23.00
C ALA A 150 21.85 -0.77 22.27
N SER A 151 22.25 -1.84 22.97
CA SER A 151 22.94 -2.97 22.35
C SER A 151 22.03 -3.80 21.44
N ILE A 152 20.71 -3.73 21.59
CA ILE A 152 19.77 -4.44 20.74
C ILE A 152 19.57 -3.66 19.43
N ARG A 153 19.89 -4.29 18.30
CA ARG A 153 19.61 -3.70 16.97
C ARG A 153 18.13 -3.73 16.70
N GLN A 154 17.53 -2.58 16.43
CA GLN A 154 16.13 -2.46 16.09
C GLN A 154 15.95 -1.99 14.65
N LEU A 155 15.02 -2.57 13.91
CA LEU A 155 14.60 -2.16 12.59
C LEU A 155 13.07 -2.32 12.45
N HIS A 156 12.41 -1.37 11.81
CA HIS A 156 11.07 -1.64 11.29
C HIS A 156 11.16 -2.52 10.02
N SER A 157 10.09 -3.24 9.68
CA SER A 157 10.07 -4.10 8.48
C SER A 157 10.29 -3.34 7.16
N THR A 158 10.09 -2.02 7.14
CA THR A 158 10.42 -1.14 5.99
C THR A 158 11.91 -0.86 5.85
N GLU A 159 12.68 -0.96 6.93
CA GLU A 159 14.12 -0.72 6.95
C GLU A 159 14.90 -2.02 6.77
N TYR A 160 14.28 -3.15 7.08
CA TYR A 160 14.87 -4.46 6.89
C TYR A 160 15.02 -4.78 5.40
N ARG A 161 16.21 -5.21 5.00
CA ARG A 161 16.55 -5.64 3.63
C ARG A 161 16.93 -7.11 3.58
N ASN A 162 17.85 -7.51 4.44
CA ASN A 162 18.36 -8.88 4.50
C ASN A 162 19.08 -9.15 5.83
N PRO A 163 19.44 -10.42 6.14
CA PRO A 163 20.05 -10.80 7.40
C PRO A 163 21.40 -10.12 7.73
N SER A 164 22.11 -9.55 6.74
CA SER A 164 23.42 -8.92 6.95
C SER A 164 23.36 -7.60 7.74
N GLN A 165 22.16 -6.99 7.84
CA GLN A 165 21.96 -5.77 8.63
C GLN A 165 21.93 -6.03 10.14
N LEU A 166 21.80 -7.28 10.55
CA LEU A 166 21.57 -7.68 11.93
C LEU A 166 22.90 -8.05 12.62
N ARG A 167 22.94 -7.82 13.93
CA ARG A 167 24.04 -8.28 14.80
C ARG A 167 23.98 -9.80 14.96
N ASP A 168 25.12 -10.40 15.26
CA ASP A 168 25.17 -11.82 15.62
C ASP A 168 24.29 -12.09 16.85
N GLY A 169 23.60 -13.23 16.85
CA GLY A 169 22.72 -13.65 17.93
C GLY A 169 21.25 -13.78 17.52
N PRO A 170 20.39 -14.07 18.50
CA PRO A 170 18.97 -14.31 18.28
C PRO A 170 18.24 -13.04 17.84
N VAL A 171 17.09 -13.24 17.14
CA VAL A 171 16.21 -12.17 16.70
C VAL A 171 14.78 -12.40 17.16
N LEU A 172 14.14 -11.34 17.64
CA LEU A 172 12.69 -11.28 17.85
C LEU A 172 12.04 -10.51 16.70
N VAL A 173 11.13 -11.17 15.98
CA VAL A 173 10.21 -10.52 15.05
C VAL A 173 8.90 -10.26 15.78
N VAL A 174 8.47 -9.00 15.83
CA VAL A 174 7.23 -8.59 16.51
C VAL A 174 6.16 -8.31 15.46
N GLY A 175 5.08 -9.08 15.49
CA GLY A 175 3.95 -8.96 14.56
C GLY A 175 3.75 -10.19 13.67
N LEU A 176 2.66 -10.91 13.91
CA LEU A 176 2.33 -12.15 13.19
C LEU A 176 1.31 -11.87 12.09
N SER A 177 1.78 -11.26 11.01
CA SER A 177 1.09 -11.10 9.73
C SER A 177 2.06 -11.43 8.59
N HIS A 178 1.76 -11.02 7.34
CA HIS A 178 2.55 -11.40 6.15
C HIS A 178 4.04 -11.07 6.29
N SER A 179 4.38 -9.80 6.57
CA SER A 179 5.78 -9.36 6.67
C SER A 179 6.52 -10.09 7.79
N GLY A 180 5.91 -10.17 8.98
CA GLY A 180 6.56 -10.84 10.12
C GLY A 180 6.80 -12.32 9.86
N ALA A 181 5.85 -13.02 9.26
CA ALA A 181 6.00 -14.43 8.93
C ALA A 181 7.08 -14.67 7.86
N ASP A 182 7.10 -13.87 6.80
CA ASP A 182 8.09 -13.97 5.72
C ASP A 182 9.51 -13.71 6.24
N ILE A 183 9.70 -12.63 6.99
CA ILE A 183 10.98 -12.25 7.58
C ILE A 183 11.46 -13.30 8.60
N ALA A 184 10.55 -13.82 9.44
CA ALA A 184 10.90 -14.84 10.41
C ALA A 184 11.40 -16.14 9.75
N VAL A 185 10.75 -16.59 8.66
CA VAL A 185 11.20 -17.76 7.89
C VAL A 185 12.54 -17.50 7.20
N GLU A 186 12.80 -16.28 6.73
CA GLU A 186 14.12 -15.95 6.16
C GLU A 186 15.20 -16.02 7.22
N LEU A 187 15.01 -15.37 8.38
CA LEU A 187 15.98 -15.24 9.45
C LEU A 187 16.28 -16.57 10.13
N SER A 188 15.29 -17.45 10.27
CA SER A 188 15.47 -18.78 10.88
C SER A 188 16.47 -19.69 10.16
N LYS A 189 16.80 -19.40 8.90
CA LYS A 189 17.82 -20.12 8.15
C LYS A 189 19.24 -19.87 8.65
N THR A 190 19.47 -18.78 9.37
CA THR A 190 20.81 -18.36 9.77
C THR A 190 20.98 -18.12 11.26
N ARG A 191 19.88 -17.98 12.02
CA ARG A 191 19.92 -17.64 13.45
C ARG A 191 18.67 -18.07 14.21
N PRO A 192 18.76 -18.26 15.54
CA PRO A 192 17.57 -18.48 16.36
C PRO A 192 16.58 -17.33 16.20
N THR A 193 15.33 -17.67 15.81
CA THR A 193 14.31 -16.67 15.48
C THR A 193 13.06 -16.89 16.29
N TYR A 194 12.67 -15.86 17.04
CA TYR A 194 11.43 -15.77 17.77
C TYR A 194 10.42 -14.94 17.02
N LEU A 195 9.17 -15.33 17.01
CA LEU A 195 8.07 -14.58 16.39
C LEU A 195 6.96 -14.38 17.42
N SER A 196 6.72 -13.13 17.80
CA SER A 196 5.68 -12.77 18.77
C SER A 196 4.50 -12.07 18.12
N GLY A 197 3.28 -12.42 18.57
CA GLY A 197 2.05 -11.77 18.13
C GLY A 197 0.88 -12.72 18.06
N THR A 198 -0.33 -12.15 18.07
CA THR A 198 -1.58 -12.90 17.93
C THR A 198 -1.91 -13.05 16.45
N ALA A 199 -2.09 -14.28 15.96
CA ALA A 199 -2.49 -14.52 14.58
C ALA A 199 -3.92 -14.03 14.34
N ALA A 200 -4.12 -13.27 13.25
CA ALA A 200 -5.45 -12.95 12.74
C ALA A 200 -6.10 -14.13 12.00
N GLY A 201 -5.54 -15.34 12.16
CA GLY A 201 -5.95 -16.56 11.47
C GLY A 201 -5.06 -16.90 10.27
N GLN A 202 -5.49 -17.90 9.51
CA GLN A 202 -4.83 -18.37 8.31
C GLN A 202 -5.86 -18.57 7.21
N PHE A 203 -5.51 -18.18 5.99
CA PHE A 203 -6.42 -18.36 4.86
C PHE A 203 -6.62 -19.86 4.60
N PRO A 204 -7.87 -20.33 4.41
CA PRO A 204 -8.15 -21.79 4.35
C PRO A 204 -7.53 -22.46 3.12
N ILE A 205 -7.33 -21.74 2.02
CA ILE A 205 -6.74 -22.26 0.79
C ILE A 205 -5.24 -22.07 0.80
N ASN A 206 -4.47 -23.14 0.48
CA ASN A 206 -3.04 -22.99 0.24
C ASN A 206 -2.82 -22.35 -1.13
N VAL A 207 -2.44 -21.09 -1.13
CA VAL A 207 -2.26 -20.27 -2.35
C VAL A 207 -0.97 -20.60 -3.10
N THR A 208 -0.03 -21.32 -2.47
CA THR A 208 1.26 -21.73 -3.08
C THR A 208 1.22 -23.09 -3.73
N ASP A 209 0.16 -23.88 -3.53
CA ASP A 209 -0.02 -25.16 -4.20
C ASP A 209 -0.35 -24.94 -5.68
N THR A 210 0.64 -25.16 -6.55
CA THR A 210 0.60 -24.81 -7.98
C THR A 210 -0.54 -25.47 -8.77
N LYS A 211 -0.95 -26.69 -8.41
CA LYS A 211 -2.02 -27.41 -9.14
C LYS A 211 -3.43 -26.91 -8.80
N ARG A 212 -3.63 -26.38 -7.59
CA ARG A 212 -4.91 -25.84 -7.11
C ARG A 212 -4.93 -24.31 -7.08
N SER A 213 -3.78 -23.66 -7.26
CA SER A 213 -3.62 -22.23 -7.00
C SER A 213 -4.34 -21.33 -7.99
N LEU A 214 -4.40 -21.66 -9.30
CA LEU A 214 -5.01 -20.76 -10.28
C LEU A 214 -6.53 -20.64 -10.08
N VAL A 215 -7.22 -21.76 -9.94
CA VAL A 215 -8.67 -21.76 -9.65
C VAL A 215 -8.91 -21.14 -8.28
N GLY A 216 -8.08 -21.50 -7.29
CA GLY A 216 -8.11 -20.91 -5.95
C GLY A 216 -7.95 -19.38 -6.00
N TRP A 217 -7.00 -18.87 -6.78
CA TRP A 217 -6.78 -17.42 -6.93
C TRP A 217 -7.89 -16.71 -7.71
N LEU A 218 -8.49 -17.35 -8.69
CA LEU A 218 -9.68 -16.78 -9.35
C LEU A 218 -10.85 -16.67 -8.36
N VAL A 219 -11.04 -17.66 -7.50
CA VAL A 219 -12.03 -17.63 -6.41
C VAL A 219 -11.66 -16.55 -5.39
N VAL A 220 -10.41 -16.50 -4.92
CA VAL A 220 -9.93 -15.47 -3.99
C VAL A 220 -10.15 -14.07 -4.56
N ARG A 221 -9.74 -13.84 -5.82
CA ARG A 221 -9.95 -12.57 -6.50
C ARG A 221 -11.45 -12.22 -6.60
N PHE A 222 -12.28 -13.19 -6.97
CA PHE A 222 -13.73 -12.98 -7.03
C PHE A 222 -14.30 -12.60 -5.66
N LEU A 223 -13.97 -13.35 -4.61
CA LEU A 223 -14.40 -13.07 -3.24
C LEU A 223 -13.90 -11.71 -2.77
N ALA A 224 -12.61 -11.43 -2.95
CA ALA A 224 -11.97 -10.20 -2.50
C ALA A 224 -12.46 -8.94 -3.22
N THR A 225 -12.97 -9.07 -4.46
CA THR A 225 -13.38 -7.92 -5.27
C THR A 225 -14.89 -7.79 -5.44
N ARG A 226 -15.68 -8.86 -5.23
CA ARG A 226 -17.11 -8.87 -5.48
C ARG A 226 -17.95 -9.22 -4.26
N VAL A 227 -17.43 -10.07 -3.35
CA VAL A 227 -18.18 -10.54 -2.17
C VAL A 227 -17.79 -9.74 -0.92
N PHE A 228 -16.49 -9.59 -0.65
CA PHE A 228 -16.00 -8.84 0.51
C PHE A 228 -15.92 -7.35 0.18
N THR A 229 -17.10 -6.73 -0.02
CA THR A 229 -17.23 -5.31 -0.37
C THR A 229 -18.05 -4.57 0.68
N LEU A 230 -17.91 -3.25 0.78
CA LEU A 230 -18.75 -2.40 1.64
C LEU A 230 -20.24 -2.44 1.23
N GLY A 231 -20.56 -2.90 0.02
CA GLY A 231 -21.92 -3.16 -0.42
C GLY A 231 -22.55 -4.40 0.21
N THR A 232 -21.78 -5.30 0.83
CA THR A 232 -22.29 -6.54 1.42
C THR A 232 -22.20 -6.52 2.96
N PRO A 233 -23.09 -7.25 3.67
CA PRO A 233 -23.01 -7.34 5.14
C PRO A 233 -21.68 -7.91 5.63
N MET A 234 -21.14 -8.91 4.93
CA MET A 234 -19.87 -9.55 5.28
C MET A 234 -18.69 -8.57 5.13
N GLY A 235 -18.61 -7.83 4.01
CA GLY A 235 -17.57 -6.84 3.81
C GLY A 235 -17.62 -5.71 4.83
N ARG A 236 -18.82 -5.20 5.16
CA ARG A 236 -18.99 -4.18 6.22
C ARG A 236 -18.50 -4.67 7.59
N ARG A 237 -18.72 -5.94 7.93
CA ARG A 237 -18.24 -6.54 9.18
C ARG A 237 -16.70 -6.71 9.18
N MET A 238 -16.09 -7.01 8.05
CA MET A 238 -14.65 -7.22 7.92
C MET A 238 -13.85 -5.91 7.89
N ALA A 239 -14.37 -4.87 7.25
CA ALA A 239 -13.65 -3.63 6.98
C ALA A 239 -12.97 -2.99 8.22
N PRO A 240 -13.63 -2.84 9.39
CA PRO A 240 -13.01 -2.26 10.57
C PRO A 240 -11.81 -3.07 11.10
N HIS A 241 -11.85 -4.39 10.98
CA HIS A 241 -10.76 -5.27 11.41
C HIS A 241 -9.55 -5.13 10.49
N ILE A 242 -9.78 -5.09 9.17
CA ILE A 242 -8.70 -4.96 8.19
C ILE A 242 -8.04 -3.58 8.26
N ARG A 243 -8.82 -2.52 8.46
CA ARG A 243 -8.28 -1.14 8.62
C ARG A 243 -7.42 -0.97 9.87
N LYS A 244 -7.70 -1.72 10.94
CA LYS A 244 -6.86 -1.72 12.15
C LYS A 244 -5.54 -2.47 11.97
N GLY A 245 -5.35 -3.20 10.87
CA GLY A 245 -4.17 -4.00 10.58
C GLY A 245 -4.30 -5.45 11.07
N GLY A 246 -3.39 -6.31 10.59
CA GLY A 246 -3.40 -7.74 10.90
C GLY A 246 -4.22 -8.56 9.90
N ALA A 247 -3.64 -8.85 8.74
CA ALA A 247 -4.23 -9.78 7.78
C ALA A 247 -3.91 -11.24 8.15
N PRO A 248 -4.82 -12.20 7.85
CA PRO A 248 -4.55 -13.62 8.06
C PRO A 248 -3.37 -14.08 7.19
N LEU A 249 -2.63 -15.09 7.67
CA LEU A 249 -1.50 -15.67 6.93
C LEU A 249 -1.97 -16.24 5.59
N LEU A 250 -1.22 -15.93 4.53
CA LEU A 250 -1.52 -16.35 3.15
C LEU A 250 -0.43 -17.26 2.59
N ARG A 251 0.74 -16.70 2.26
CA ARG A 251 1.86 -17.38 1.61
C ARG A 251 2.65 -18.23 2.59
N VAL A 252 3.11 -17.64 3.69
CA VAL A 252 3.73 -18.37 4.80
C VAL A 252 2.64 -18.77 5.77
N ARG A 253 2.55 -20.05 6.06
CA ARG A 253 1.53 -20.66 6.92
C ARG A 253 2.13 -21.06 8.27
N SER A 254 1.29 -21.36 9.25
CA SER A 254 1.75 -21.80 10.57
C SER A 254 2.64 -23.05 10.52
N GLY A 255 2.34 -23.98 9.61
CA GLY A 255 3.18 -25.16 9.38
C GLY A 255 4.55 -24.84 8.80
N ASP A 256 4.64 -23.83 7.92
CA ASP A 256 5.91 -23.40 7.33
C ASP A 256 6.81 -22.74 8.37
N LEU A 257 6.25 -21.93 9.28
CA LEU A 257 6.96 -21.35 10.42
C LEU A 257 7.55 -22.45 11.32
N GLN A 258 6.75 -23.47 11.64
CA GLN A 258 7.20 -24.59 12.44
C GLN A 258 8.29 -25.41 11.73
N ALA A 259 8.09 -25.73 10.46
CA ALA A 259 9.07 -26.46 9.65
C ALA A 259 10.40 -25.70 9.50
N ALA A 260 10.34 -24.37 9.47
CA ALA A 260 11.52 -23.49 9.44
C ALA A 260 12.21 -23.34 10.82
N GLY A 261 11.69 -23.94 11.88
CA GLY A 261 12.26 -23.83 13.23
C GLY A 261 12.04 -22.49 13.92
N VAL A 262 11.06 -21.71 13.46
CA VAL A 262 10.68 -20.44 14.12
C VAL A 262 9.96 -20.74 15.43
N ILE A 263 10.48 -20.18 16.53
CA ILE A 263 9.85 -20.29 17.86
C ILE A 263 8.78 -19.22 17.97
N ARG A 264 7.51 -19.67 18.00
CA ARG A 264 6.36 -18.78 18.01
C ARG A 264 5.80 -18.60 19.40
N TYR A 265 5.50 -17.33 19.76
CA TYR A 265 4.79 -16.95 20.98
C TYR A 265 3.48 -16.25 20.62
N ASP A 266 2.35 -16.80 21.07
CA ASP A 266 1.01 -16.19 20.89
C ASP A 266 0.77 -15.07 21.92
N ALA A 267 1.81 -14.31 22.23
CA ALA A 267 1.83 -13.19 23.15
C ALA A 267 2.44 -11.97 22.46
N ARG A 268 1.90 -10.78 22.74
CA ARG A 268 2.43 -9.52 22.22
C ARG A 268 3.63 -9.09 23.04
N ALA A 269 4.60 -8.41 22.41
CA ALA A 269 5.64 -7.65 23.11
C ALA A 269 4.99 -6.38 23.69
N THR A 270 4.93 -6.26 24.99
CA THR A 270 4.18 -5.20 25.70
C THR A 270 5.00 -4.45 26.73
N GLY A 271 6.23 -4.89 27.03
CA GLY A 271 7.07 -4.27 28.04
C GLY A 271 8.54 -4.53 27.83
N VAL A 272 9.32 -4.04 28.75
CA VAL A 272 10.78 -4.21 28.83
C VAL A 272 11.14 -4.57 30.27
N ALA A 273 12.03 -5.56 30.44
CA ALA A 273 12.64 -5.91 31.71
C ALA A 273 14.14 -6.02 31.50
N ASP A 274 14.92 -5.30 32.33
CA ASP A 274 16.39 -5.23 32.26
C ASP A 274 16.90 -4.90 30.82
N GLY A 275 16.24 -3.94 30.15
CA GLY A 275 16.54 -3.55 28.77
C GLY A 275 16.14 -4.56 27.69
N LYS A 276 15.56 -5.70 28.04
CA LYS A 276 15.17 -6.77 27.12
C LYS A 276 13.67 -6.77 26.85
N PRO A 277 13.21 -7.17 25.64
CA PRO A 277 11.78 -7.22 25.32
C PRO A 277 11.06 -8.26 26.18
N MET A 278 9.94 -7.84 26.79
CA MET A 278 9.06 -8.67 27.59
C MET A 278 7.71 -8.86 26.89
N LEU A 279 7.25 -10.10 26.82
CA LEU A 279 5.96 -10.48 26.28
C LEU A 279 4.85 -10.33 27.33
N ALA A 280 3.59 -10.25 26.87
CA ALA A 280 2.41 -10.11 27.71
C ALA A 280 2.19 -11.28 28.69
N ASP A 281 2.81 -12.43 28.44
CA ASP A 281 2.80 -13.60 29.31
C ASP A 281 3.94 -13.60 30.34
N GLY A 282 4.71 -12.51 30.44
CA GLY A 282 5.80 -12.33 31.39
C GLY A 282 7.17 -12.85 30.94
N ARG A 283 7.27 -13.46 29.77
CA ARG A 283 8.57 -13.93 29.24
C ARG A 283 9.45 -12.76 28.84
N VAL A 284 10.67 -12.77 29.29
CA VAL A 284 11.75 -11.86 28.89
C VAL A 284 12.65 -12.58 27.90
N LEU A 285 12.90 -11.99 26.75
CA LEU A 285 13.65 -12.61 25.67
C LEU A 285 15.04 -12.00 25.56
N ASP A 286 16.06 -12.84 25.63
CA ASP A 286 17.46 -12.45 25.41
C ASP A 286 17.76 -12.49 23.92
N VAL A 287 17.74 -11.31 23.28
CA VAL A 287 17.91 -11.17 21.82
C VAL A 287 18.89 -10.05 21.48
N ALA A 288 19.62 -10.23 20.41
CA ALA A 288 20.50 -9.21 19.87
C ALA A 288 19.80 -8.26 18.88
N ASN A 289 18.65 -8.67 18.37
CA ASN A 289 17.93 -7.93 17.33
C ASN A 289 16.41 -7.97 17.55
N VAL A 290 15.72 -6.90 17.17
CA VAL A 290 14.27 -6.81 17.11
C VAL A 290 13.85 -6.28 15.74
N ILE A 291 12.94 -6.98 15.07
CA ILE A 291 12.29 -6.50 13.84
C ILE A 291 10.83 -6.17 14.16
N TRP A 292 10.47 -4.91 14.00
CA TRP A 292 9.11 -4.43 14.18
C TRP A 292 8.30 -4.64 12.90
N ALA A 293 7.59 -5.75 12.78
CA ALA A 293 6.63 -6.03 11.71
C ALA A 293 5.20 -5.67 12.16
N THR A 294 5.07 -4.52 12.80
CA THR A 294 3.89 -4.06 13.55
C THR A 294 2.91 -3.24 12.70
N GLY A 295 3.18 -3.15 11.38
CA GLY A 295 2.32 -2.47 10.42
C GLY A 295 2.56 -0.96 10.36
N PHE A 296 1.53 -0.23 9.93
CA PHE A 296 1.65 1.17 9.55
C PHE A 296 0.53 2.00 10.16
N LEU A 297 0.78 3.30 10.27
CA LEU A 297 -0.22 4.30 10.59
C LEU A 297 -0.73 4.95 9.28
N PRO A 298 -2.00 5.38 9.24
CA PRO A 298 -2.47 6.26 8.16
C PRO A 298 -1.68 7.57 8.17
N ASP A 299 -1.26 8.03 6.99
CA ASP A 299 -0.55 9.29 6.80
C ASP A 299 -1.15 10.05 5.62
N TYR A 300 -2.02 11.00 5.93
CA TYR A 300 -2.72 11.87 4.98
C TYR A 300 -2.66 13.35 5.39
N GLY A 301 -1.73 13.71 6.27
CA GLY A 301 -1.55 15.07 6.79
C GLY A 301 -1.19 16.10 5.71
N LEU A 302 -0.73 15.63 4.54
CA LEU A 302 -0.49 16.52 3.40
C LEU A 302 -1.76 17.16 2.83
N VAL A 303 -2.96 16.63 3.13
CA VAL A 303 -4.23 17.16 2.61
C VAL A 303 -4.91 18.03 3.68
N ASP A 304 -4.78 19.32 3.51
CA ASP A 304 -5.43 20.32 4.38
C ASP A 304 -6.82 20.70 3.81
N VAL A 305 -7.72 19.73 3.84
CA VAL A 305 -9.13 19.92 3.48
C VAL A 305 -9.97 19.38 4.63
N PRO A 306 -10.67 20.24 5.38
CA PRO A 306 -11.47 19.81 6.53
C PRO A 306 -12.45 18.67 6.20
N GLY A 307 -12.43 17.63 7.00
CA GLY A 307 -13.29 16.46 6.80
C GLY A 307 -12.78 15.46 5.77
N PHE A 308 -11.55 15.60 5.25
CA PHE A 308 -10.95 14.60 4.35
C PHE A 308 -10.62 13.30 5.09
N VAL A 309 -10.10 13.41 6.30
CA VAL A 309 -9.67 12.28 7.14
C VAL A 309 -10.66 12.07 8.28
N GLY A 310 -10.99 10.81 8.58
CA GLY A 310 -11.84 10.41 9.70
C GLY A 310 -11.08 10.22 11.00
N GLU A 311 -11.81 9.90 12.07
CA GLU A 311 -11.24 9.61 13.39
C GLU A 311 -10.28 8.42 13.39
N ASP A 312 -10.43 7.50 12.43
CA ASP A 312 -9.54 6.35 12.24
C ASP A 312 -8.28 6.67 11.43
N GLY A 313 -8.08 7.93 11.04
CA GLY A 313 -6.96 8.42 10.25
C GLY A 313 -7.08 8.14 8.74
N TRP A 314 -8.11 7.46 8.27
CA TRP A 314 -8.30 7.15 6.87
C TRP A 314 -9.17 8.18 6.14
N PRO A 315 -8.95 8.42 4.83
CA PRO A 315 -9.80 9.28 4.02
C PRO A 315 -11.26 8.82 4.03
N ILE A 316 -12.19 9.79 4.11
CA ILE A 316 -13.63 9.56 4.14
C ILE A 316 -14.24 9.77 2.76
N GLY A 317 -15.06 8.81 2.33
CA GLY A 317 -15.87 8.91 1.13
C GLY A 317 -16.20 7.55 0.51
N PRO A 318 -17.28 7.48 -0.26
CA PRO A 318 -17.69 6.24 -0.89
C PRO A 318 -16.76 5.89 -2.06
N ARG A 319 -16.13 4.72 -2.00
CA ARG A 319 -15.33 4.16 -3.11
C ARG A 319 -14.21 5.06 -3.63
N GLY A 320 -13.60 5.89 -2.78
CA GLY A 320 -12.51 6.77 -3.17
C GLY A 320 -12.93 8.16 -3.65
N VAL A 321 -14.21 8.51 -3.57
CA VAL A 321 -14.70 9.88 -3.79
C VAL A 321 -14.83 10.57 -2.45
N SER A 322 -14.03 11.59 -2.20
CA SER A 322 -14.08 12.32 -0.93
C SER A 322 -15.42 13.03 -0.75
N THR A 323 -15.90 13.05 0.49
CA THR A 323 -17.06 13.87 0.90
C THR A 323 -16.67 15.26 1.36
N ALA A 324 -15.38 15.54 1.56
CA ALA A 324 -14.88 16.81 2.05
C ALA A 324 -14.89 17.92 0.98
N ALA A 325 -14.52 17.58 -0.24
CA ALA A 325 -14.52 18.52 -1.36
C ALA A 325 -14.81 17.81 -2.69
N ALA A 326 -15.56 18.46 -3.55
CA ALA A 326 -15.81 17.98 -4.89
C ALA A 326 -14.55 18.12 -5.75
N GLY A 327 -14.08 17.03 -6.37
CA GLY A 327 -12.82 16.98 -7.13
C GLY A 327 -11.67 16.40 -6.34
N LEU A 328 -11.89 16.02 -5.08
CA LEU A 328 -10.90 15.32 -4.26
C LEU A 328 -11.22 13.83 -4.20
N TYR A 329 -10.22 13.02 -4.49
CA TYR A 329 -10.33 11.56 -4.57
C TYR A 329 -9.16 10.88 -3.86
N PHE A 330 -9.34 9.61 -3.51
CA PHE A 330 -8.27 8.80 -2.92
C PHE A 330 -8.30 7.36 -3.44
N LEU A 331 -7.12 6.72 -3.53
CA LEU A 331 -6.96 5.37 -4.04
C LEU A 331 -5.95 4.56 -3.21
N GLY A 332 -6.19 3.25 -3.11
CA GLY A 332 -5.23 2.31 -2.54
C GLY A 332 -5.29 2.15 -1.03
N ILE A 333 -6.34 2.62 -0.38
CA ILE A 333 -6.52 2.43 1.07
C ILE A 333 -7.16 1.06 1.38
N PRO A 334 -6.92 0.50 2.58
CA PRO A 334 -7.55 -0.74 3.02
C PRO A 334 -9.07 -0.63 3.00
N PHE A 335 -9.72 -1.58 2.35
CA PHE A 335 -11.18 -1.60 2.23
C PHE A 335 -11.80 -0.29 1.72
N GLN A 336 -11.17 0.37 0.76
CA GLN A 336 -11.77 1.53 0.09
C GLN A 336 -13.17 1.21 -0.45
N TRP A 337 -13.31 0.09 -1.10
CA TRP A 337 -14.58 -0.51 -1.53
C TRP A 337 -14.68 -1.98 -1.17
N ALA A 338 -13.61 -2.72 -1.30
CA ALA A 338 -13.53 -4.15 -1.09
C ALA A 338 -12.20 -4.54 -0.44
N PHE A 339 -12.10 -5.76 0.04
CA PHE A 339 -10.86 -6.33 0.55
C PHE A 339 -9.69 -6.20 -0.44
N GLY A 340 -9.98 -6.36 -1.74
CA GLY A 340 -8.96 -6.25 -2.79
C GLY A 340 -8.51 -4.82 -3.13
N SER A 341 -9.11 -3.77 -2.56
CA SER A 341 -8.83 -2.38 -2.95
C SER A 341 -7.36 -1.95 -2.75
N MET A 342 -6.69 -2.44 -1.71
CA MET A 342 -5.28 -2.15 -1.43
C MET A 342 -4.30 -3.05 -2.22
N ASN A 343 -4.81 -4.05 -2.94
CA ASN A 343 -3.99 -5.02 -3.67
C ASN A 343 -3.87 -4.67 -5.15
N VAL A 344 -2.79 -5.13 -5.80
CA VAL A 344 -2.54 -4.89 -7.23
C VAL A 344 -3.76 -5.26 -8.09
N PHE A 345 -4.34 -6.44 -7.86
CA PHE A 345 -5.49 -6.94 -8.64
C PHE A 345 -6.81 -6.14 -8.42
N GLY A 346 -6.88 -5.29 -7.42
CA GLY A 346 -8.03 -4.40 -7.16
C GLY A 346 -7.84 -2.99 -7.69
N ALA A 347 -6.59 -2.55 -7.89
CA ALA A 347 -6.23 -1.18 -8.25
C ALA A 347 -6.97 -0.68 -9.51
N GLY A 348 -6.97 -1.47 -10.58
CA GLY A 348 -7.59 -1.07 -11.86
C GLY A 348 -9.10 -0.86 -11.78
N ARG A 349 -9.82 -1.65 -10.95
CA ARG A 349 -11.26 -1.50 -10.77
C ARG A 349 -11.60 -0.20 -10.02
N ASP A 350 -10.88 0.07 -8.93
CA ASP A 350 -11.16 1.22 -8.09
C ASP A 350 -10.71 2.52 -8.78
N ALA A 351 -9.58 2.49 -9.46
CA ALA A 351 -9.12 3.58 -10.32
C ALA A 351 -10.12 3.91 -11.43
N ARG A 352 -10.66 2.89 -12.12
CA ARG A 352 -11.70 3.11 -13.14
C ARG A 352 -12.91 3.84 -12.58
N PHE A 353 -13.40 3.40 -11.39
CA PHE A 353 -14.57 4.03 -10.78
C PHE A 353 -14.29 5.51 -10.45
N VAL A 354 -13.14 5.84 -9.85
CA VAL A 354 -12.76 7.22 -9.55
C VAL A 354 -12.68 8.05 -10.82
N VAL A 355 -12.01 7.54 -11.86
CA VAL A 355 -11.87 8.26 -13.13
C VAL A 355 -13.20 8.42 -13.87
N ASP A 356 -14.16 7.49 -13.73
CA ASP A 356 -15.53 7.68 -14.24
C ASP A 356 -16.20 8.91 -13.59
N ARG A 357 -16.02 9.10 -12.25
CA ARG A 357 -16.54 10.29 -11.54
C ARG A 357 -15.82 11.58 -11.94
N ILE A 358 -14.51 11.50 -12.20
CA ILE A 358 -13.75 12.63 -12.75
C ILE A 358 -14.30 13.06 -14.11
N ALA A 359 -14.52 12.11 -15.01
CA ALA A 359 -15.04 12.40 -16.35
C ALA A 359 -16.44 13.05 -16.30
N GLU A 360 -17.33 12.55 -15.43
CA GLU A 360 -18.65 13.16 -15.20
C GLU A 360 -18.52 14.61 -14.75
N ARG A 361 -17.67 14.89 -13.73
CA ARG A 361 -17.46 16.23 -13.22
C ARG A 361 -16.88 17.18 -14.28
N VAL A 362 -15.93 16.70 -15.11
CA VAL A 362 -15.39 17.52 -16.23
C VAL A 362 -16.47 17.90 -17.21
N THR A 363 -17.36 16.94 -17.55
CA THR A 363 -18.48 17.20 -18.46
C THR A 363 -19.47 18.22 -17.88
N GLU A 364 -19.76 18.14 -16.57
CA GLU A 364 -20.64 19.09 -15.87
C GLU A 364 -20.06 20.50 -15.80
N ARG A 365 -18.75 20.64 -15.56
CA ARG A 365 -18.07 21.95 -15.50
C ARG A 365 -17.86 22.60 -16.88
N HIS A 366 -17.68 21.77 -17.93
CA HIS A 366 -17.39 22.22 -19.29
C HIS A 366 -18.31 21.58 -20.35
N PRO A 367 -19.62 21.85 -20.31
CA PRO A 367 -20.59 21.18 -21.22
C PRO A 367 -20.29 21.37 -22.71
N LYS A 368 -19.58 22.45 -23.10
CA LYS A 368 -19.28 22.79 -24.50
C LYS A 368 -17.99 22.16 -25.05
N ALA A 369 -17.11 21.63 -24.18
CA ALA A 369 -15.84 21.05 -24.61
C ALA A 369 -15.96 19.65 -25.22
N VAL A 370 -17.08 18.95 -24.97
CA VAL A 370 -17.29 17.56 -25.42
C VAL A 370 -17.96 17.48 -26.81
N LEU A 371 -18.49 18.58 -27.33
CA LEU A 371 -19.19 18.59 -28.64
C LEU A 371 -18.31 18.94 -29.83
N GLY A 372 -17.03 19.13 -29.67
CA GLY A 372 -16.12 19.61 -30.71
C GLY A 372 -14.92 18.72 -30.99
N THR A 373 -15.07 17.43 -31.33
CA THR A 373 -14.10 16.68 -32.19
C THR A 373 -14.64 15.29 -32.53
N VAL A 374 -15.51 15.21 -33.52
CA VAL A 374 -15.56 14.05 -34.41
C VAL A 374 -15.10 14.59 -35.77
N PRO A 375 -13.85 14.38 -36.20
CA PRO A 375 -13.52 14.46 -37.62
C PRO A 375 -14.13 13.22 -38.29
N ALA A 376 -14.80 13.45 -39.40
CA ALA A 376 -15.37 12.46 -40.30
C ALA A 376 -14.30 11.52 -40.89
#